data_81fdedb1e6fb04ab61553086a77988af
#
_entry.id   81fdedb1e6fb04ab61553086a77988af
#
_cell.length_a   1.000
_cell.length_b   1.000
_cell.length_c   1.000
_cell.angle_alpha   90.00
_cell.angle_beta   90.00
_cell.angle_gamma   90.00
#
_symmetry.space_group_name_H-M   'P 1'
#
loop_
_entity.id
_entity.type
_entity.pdbx_description
1 polymer ?
#
loop_
_entity_poly.entity_id
_entity_poly.type
_entity_poly.pdbx_seq_one_letter_code
_entity_poly.pdbx_strand_id
1 'polypeptide(L)'
;MPQNWGKLGWRNEGSLGFVSTTYFENARPMYICAMYDPSWNNHIVKYFSSNDPGCEGYHPIEWGYFEGYLSSTQVPGTVPLYRCYIEATKDHFDTRSSDCEGEPAAKLEFVLGYIFL
;
A
#
# COMPACT_ATOMS: atom_id res chain seq x y z
N MET A 1 15.84 -6.93 -8.63
CA MET A 1 14.79 -7.97 -8.57
C MET A 1 15.42 -9.34 -8.45
N PRO A 2 15.03 -10.14 -7.50
CA PRO A 2 15.52 -11.51 -7.40
C PRO A 2 15.13 -12.32 -8.64
N GLN A 3 15.97 -13.28 -9.02
CA GLN A 3 15.71 -14.07 -10.22
C GLN A 3 14.48 -14.97 -10.11
N ASN A 4 14.12 -15.33 -8.89
CA ASN A 4 12.99 -16.22 -8.65
C ASN A 4 11.78 -15.48 -8.07
N TRP A 5 11.66 -14.19 -8.39
CA TRP A 5 10.49 -13.43 -8.00
C TRP A 5 9.21 -14.13 -8.49
N GLY A 6 8.12 -13.95 -7.79
CA GLY A 6 6.87 -14.64 -8.11
C GLY A 6 6.82 -16.06 -7.56
N LYS A 7 7.91 -16.52 -6.96
CA LYS A 7 7.95 -17.79 -6.25
C LYS A 7 7.77 -17.57 -4.76
N LEU A 8 8.02 -18.63 -3.98
CA LEU A 8 7.99 -18.54 -2.53
C LEU A 8 8.87 -17.39 -2.04
N GLY A 9 8.33 -16.58 -1.17
CA GLY A 9 9.03 -15.43 -0.59
C GLY A 9 8.68 -14.09 -1.21
N TRP A 10 7.96 -14.06 -2.31
CA TRP A 10 7.60 -12.81 -2.98
C TRP A 10 6.13 -12.79 -3.38
N ARG A 11 5.50 -11.64 -3.17
CA ARG A 11 4.12 -11.40 -3.58
C ARG A 11 4.08 -10.33 -4.65
N ASN A 12 3.41 -10.63 -5.75
CA ASN A 12 3.27 -9.72 -6.89
C ASN A 12 2.20 -8.68 -6.59
N GLU A 13 2.57 -7.39 -6.70
CA GLU A 13 1.65 -6.27 -6.52
C GLU A 13 1.32 -5.61 -7.87
N GLY A 14 1.27 -6.38 -8.92
CA GLY A 14 0.95 -5.89 -10.25
C GLY A 14 2.04 -4.96 -10.77
N SER A 15 1.64 -3.88 -11.42
CA SER A 15 2.57 -2.91 -12.01
C SER A 15 3.37 -2.15 -10.96
N LEU A 16 2.99 -2.22 -9.69
CA LEU A 16 3.72 -1.52 -8.62
C LEU A 16 5.05 -2.20 -8.30
N GLY A 17 5.11 -3.53 -8.38
CA GLY A 17 6.32 -4.28 -8.05
C GLY A 17 6.01 -5.46 -7.14
N PHE A 18 6.96 -5.77 -6.24
CA PHE A 18 6.85 -6.94 -5.37
C PHE A 18 7.13 -6.56 -3.93
N VAL A 19 6.47 -7.27 -3.01
CA VAL A 19 6.75 -7.20 -1.58
C VAL A 19 7.27 -8.56 -1.13
N SER A 20 8.08 -8.56 -0.06
CA SER A 20 8.59 -9.82 0.50
C SER A 20 7.57 -10.41 1.45
N THR A 21 7.37 -11.72 1.38
CA THR A 21 6.49 -12.40 2.34
C THR A 21 7.24 -12.79 3.61
N THR A 22 8.58 -12.61 3.62
CA THR A 22 9.40 -12.93 4.78
C THR A 22 10.11 -11.67 5.26
N TYR A 23 10.35 -11.61 6.58
CA TYR A 23 11.04 -10.49 7.19
C TYR A 23 12.50 -10.44 6.73
N PHE A 24 13.02 -9.23 6.56
CA PHE A 24 14.43 -9.00 6.30
C PHE A 24 14.85 -7.73 7.06
N GLU A 25 16.15 -7.47 7.17
CA GLU A 25 16.64 -6.31 7.91
C GLU A 25 16.13 -5.01 7.29
N ASN A 26 15.61 -4.13 8.14
CA ASN A 26 14.97 -2.86 7.74
C ASN A 26 13.71 -3.05 6.93
N ALA A 27 13.04 -4.18 7.09
CA ALA A 27 11.73 -4.40 6.49
C ALA A 27 10.68 -3.53 7.16
N ARG A 28 9.72 -3.08 6.35
CA ARG A 28 8.59 -2.27 6.82
C ARG A 28 7.30 -2.95 6.40
N PRO A 29 6.44 -3.34 7.36
CA PRO A 29 5.23 -4.08 6.99
C PRO A 29 4.24 -3.22 6.25
N MET A 30 3.49 -3.85 5.35
CA MET A 30 2.37 -3.25 4.66
C MET A 30 1.15 -4.13 4.86
N TYR A 31 0.05 -3.49 5.25
CA TYR A 31 -1.25 -4.12 5.47
C TYR A 31 -2.24 -3.56 4.47
N ILE A 32 -3.21 -4.37 4.09
CA ILE A 32 -4.35 -3.91 3.30
C ILE A 32 -5.54 -3.83 4.23
N CYS A 33 -6.17 -2.66 4.28
CA CYS A 33 -7.30 -2.39 5.16
C CYS A 33 -8.55 -2.12 4.32
N ALA A 34 -9.68 -2.64 4.77
CA ALA A 34 -10.95 -2.45 4.09
C ALA A 34 -11.88 -1.67 5.01
N MET A 35 -12.31 -0.50 4.54
CA MET A 35 -13.24 0.37 5.26
C MET A 35 -14.64 0.24 4.70
N TYR A 36 -15.62 0.31 5.58
CA TYR A 36 -17.01 0.40 5.20
C TYR A 36 -17.69 1.50 6.02
N ASP A 37 -18.36 2.42 5.33
CA ASP A 37 -19.14 3.46 6.00
C ASP A 37 -20.62 3.18 5.67
N PRO A 38 -21.48 3.01 6.68
CA PRO A 38 -22.91 2.74 6.43
C PRO A 38 -23.61 3.81 5.61
N SER A 39 -23.06 5.03 5.58
CA SER A 39 -23.65 6.12 4.78
C SER A 39 -23.33 5.97 3.29
N TRP A 40 -22.43 5.09 2.91
CA TRP A 40 -22.12 4.85 1.50
C TRP A 40 -23.18 3.97 0.87
N ASN A 41 -23.57 4.33 -0.35
CA ASN A 41 -24.59 3.56 -1.08
C ASN A 41 -24.05 2.18 -1.46
N ASN A 42 -24.97 1.19 -1.47
CA ASN A 42 -24.69 -0.16 -1.95
C ASN A 42 -23.62 -0.91 -1.18
N HIS A 43 -23.41 -0.56 0.08
CA HIS A 43 -22.46 -1.26 0.93
C HIS A 43 -21.06 -1.28 0.31
N ILE A 44 -20.61 -0.12 -0.14
CA ILE A 44 -19.30 0.02 -0.78
C ILE A 44 -18.19 -0.15 0.24
N VAL A 45 -17.20 -0.99 -0.10
CA VAL A 45 -15.99 -1.16 0.71
C VAL A 45 -14.84 -0.47 -0.01
N LYS A 46 -14.09 0.34 0.72
CA LYS A 46 -12.92 1.03 0.18
C LYS A 46 -11.66 0.50 0.81
N TYR A 47 -10.63 0.33 0.00
CA TYR A 47 -9.38 -0.29 0.43
C TYR A 47 -8.27 0.75 0.50
N PHE A 48 -7.35 0.54 1.44
CA PHE A 48 -6.14 1.34 1.47
C PHE A 48 -4.99 0.51 2.06
N SER A 49 -3.77 0.87 1.67
CA SER A 49 -2.56 0.26 2.20
C SER A 49 -2.06 1.06 3.40
N SER A 50 -1.56 0.38 4.43
CA SER A 50 -1.07 1.03 5.63
C SER A 50 0.12 0.28 6.19
N ASN A 51 0.98 0.98 6.93
CA ASN A 51 2.05 0.34 7.71
C ASN A 51 1.58 -0.06 9.10
N ASP A 52 0.36 0.27 9.46
CA ASP A 52 -0.19 0.06 10.78
C ASP A 52 -1.15 -1.14 10.77
N PRO A 53 -0.90 -2.18 11.60
CA PRO A 53 -1.82 -3.32 11.68
C PRO A 53 -3.21 -2.92 12.18
N GLY A 54 -3.32 -1.78 12.89
CA GLY A 54 -4.60 -1.23 13.34
C GLY A 54 -5.28 -0.33 12.33
N CYS A 55 -4.79 -0.29 11.08
CA CYS A 55 -5.38 0.51 10.01
C CYS A 55 -5.49 1.99 10.36
N GLU A 56 -4.51 2.50 11.13
CA GLU A 56 -4.38 3.92 11.51
C GLU A 56 -5.58 4.45 12.28
N GLY A 57 -6.31 3.57 12.92
CA GLY A 57 -7.48 3.98 13.70
C GLY A 57 -8.69 4.35 12.86
N TYR A 58 -8.67 4.13 11.57
CA TYR A 58 -9.86 4.36 10.73
C TYR A 58 -11.02 3.50 11.23
N HIS A 59 -12.21 4.05 11.14
CA HIS A 59 -13.39 3.43 11.69
C HIS A 59 -14.63 3.78 10.86
N PRO A 60 -15.50 2.81 10.55
CA PRO A 60 -15.37 1.38 10.85
C PRO A 60 -14.45 0.65 9.86
N ILE A 61 -13.73 -0.34 10.37
CA ILE A 61 -12.91 -1.23 9.57
C ILE A 61 -13.65 -2.56 9.42
N GLU A 62 -13.83 -3.01 8.18
CA GLU A 62 -14.42 -4.31 7.91
C GLU A 62 -13.43 -5.44 8.20
N TRP A 63 -12.21 -5.29 7.65
CA TRP A 63 -11.14 -6.26 7.87
C TRP A 63 -9.83 -5.68 7.39
N GLY A 64 -8.76 -6.31 7.84
CA GLY A 64 -7.43 -5.97 7.38
C GLY A 64 -6.55 -7.21 7.41
N TYR A 65 -5.50 -7.23 6.60
CA TYR A 65 -4.56 -8.33 6.59
C TYR A 65 -3.17 -7.87 6.21
N PHE A 66 -2.19 -8.68 6.61
CA PHE A 66 -0.80 -8.45 6.28
C PHE A 66 -0.54 -8.79 4.81
N GLU A 67 -0.02 -7.83 4.06
CA GLU A 67 0.26 -8.04 2.63
C GLU A 67 1.70 -8.48 2.40
N GLY A 68 2.64 -7.89 3.11
CA GLY A 68 4.04 -8.21 2.95
C GLY A 68 4.93 -7.10 3.47
N TYR A 69 6.24 -7.23 3.18
CA TYR A 69 7.24 -6.27 3.64
C TYR A 69 7.79 -5.45 2.47
N LEU A 70 7.81 -4.14 2.67
CA LEU A 70 8.56 -3.19 1.87
C LEU A 70 9.91 -2.98 2.55
N SER A 71 10.85 -2.31 1.89
CA SER A 71 12.05 -1.84 2.56
C SER A 71 11.80 -0.47 3.18
N SER A 72 12.32 -0.24 4.38
CA SER A 72 12.21 1.08 5.02
C SER A 72 13.19 2.08 4.43
N THR A 73 14.21 1.61 3.71
CA THR A 73 15.20 2.45 3.05
C THR A 73 15.31 2.07 1.59
N GLN A 74 15.76 3.01 0.77
CA GLN A 74 15.96 2.73 -0.64
C GLN A 74 17.24 1.91 -0.82
N VAL A 75 17.04 0.64 -1.20
CA VAL A 75 18.14 -0.25 -1.55
C VAL A 75 18.09 -0.50 -3.06
N PRO A 76 19.20 -1.02 -3.66
CA PRO A 76 19.19 -1.31 -5.10
C PRO A 76 18.02 -2.20 -5.49
N GLY A 77 17.37 -1.86 -6.61
CA GLY A 77 16.22 -2.62 -7.10
C GLY A 77 14.89 -2.21 -6.47
N THR A 78 14.86 -1.11 -5.72
CA THR A 78 13.61 -0.60 -5.15
C THR A 78 13.33 0.82 -5.58
N VAL A 79 12.05 1.19 -5.51
CA VAL A 79 11.60 2.56 -5.74
C VAL A 79 10.60 2.92 -4.66
N PRO A 80 10.39 4.22 -4.37
CA PRO A 80 9.40 4.62 -3.38
C PRO A 80 7.99 4.22 -3.81
N LEU A 81 7.20 3.80 -2.83
CA LEU A 81 5.77 3.55 -3.00
C LEU A 81 5.02 4.55 -2.15
N TYR A 82 4.20 5.37 -2.78
CA TYR A 82 3.47 6.44 -2.12
C TYR A 82 2.01 6.06 -1.94
N ARG A 83 1.39 6.62 -0.91
CA ARG A 83 -0.06 6.55 -0.76
C ARG A 83 -0.64 7.93 -1.02
N CYS A 84 -1.64 7.99 -1.89
CA CYS A 84 -2.34 9.21 -2.25
C CYS A 84 -3.81 9.10 -1.85
N TYR A 85 -4.44 10.25 -1.61
CA TYR A 85 -5.81 10.32 -1.11
C TYR A 85 -6.62 11.32 -1.92
N ILE A 86 -7.85 10.93 -2.26
CA ILE A 86 -8.81 11.79 -2.94
C ILE A 86 -9.93 12.11 -1.95
N GLU A 87 -9.95 13.33 -1.45
CA GLU A 87 -10.89 13.75 -0.40
C GLU A 87 -12.34 13.66 -0.86
N ALA A 88 -12.62 14.05 -2.09
CA ALA A 88 -13.99 14.12 -2.60
C ALA A 88 -14.69 12.76 -2.59
N THR A 89 -13.94 11.68 -2.85
CA THR A 89 -14.49 10.33 -2.93
C THR A 89 -14.04 9.46 -1.77
N LYS A 90 -13.12 9.97 -0.94
CA LYS A 90 -12.51 9.24 0.18
C LYS A 90 -11.78 7.97 -0.26
N ASP A 91 -11.21 8.02 -1.45
CA ASP A 91 -10.44 6.92 -2.01
C ASP A 91 -8.95 7.12 -1.76
N HIS A 92 -8.26 6.02 -1.50
CA HIS A 92 -6.80 5.98 -1.45
C HIS A 92 -6.28 5.16 -2.61
N PHE A 93 -5.10 5.48 -3.08
CA PHE A 93 -4.41 4.61 -4.03
C PHE A 93 -2.91 4.68 -3.81
N ASP A 94 -2.24 3.58 -4.20
CA ASP A 94 -0.80 3.47 -4.11
C ASP A 94 -0.19 3.76 -5.47
N THR A 95 0.94 4.45 -5.47
CA THR A 95 1.60 4.82 -6.72
C THR A 95 3.10 4.94 -6.51
N ARG A 96 3.85 4.76 -7.57
CA ARG A 96 5.30 5.00 -7.58
C ARG A 96 5.63 6.45 -7.98
N SER A 97 4.61 7.25 -8.23
CA SER A 97 4.76 8.63 -8.68
C SER A 97 4.50 9.60 -7.53
N SER A 98 5.46 10.48 -7.25
CA SER A 98 5.34 11.44 -6.15
C SER A 98 4.28 12.52 -6.41
N ASP A 99 3.80 12.65 -7.63
CA ASP A 99 2.74 13.61 -7.98
C ASP A 99 1.37 12.95 -8.07
N CYS A 100 1.21 11.75 -7.48
CA CYS A 100 -0.05 11.01 -7.50
C CYS A 100 -0.55 10.78 -8.93
N GLU A 101 0.40 10.49 -9.84
CA GLU A 101 0.14 10.23 -11.26
C GLU A 101 -0.51 11.39 -11.98
N GLY A 102 -0.25 12.61 -11.51
CA GLY A 102 -0.81 13.79 -12.11
C GLY A 102 -2.28 14.01 -11.84
N GLU A 103 -2.89 13.25 -10.92
CA GLU A 103 -4.31 13.41 -10.59
C GLU A 103 -4.51 14.66 -9.75
N PRO A 104 -5.18 15.72 -10.30
CA PRO A 104 -5.28 16.99 -9.59
C PRO A 104 -6.13 16.93 -8.33
N ALA A 105 -7.03 15.95 -8.22
CA ALA A 105 -7.87 15.77 -7.04
C ALA A 105 -7.17 15.02 -5.92
N ALA A 106 -6.00 14.44 -6.17
CA ALA A 106 -5.30 13.62 -5.21
C ALA A 106 -4.24 14.41 -4.47
N LYS A 107 -4.00 14.01 -3.22
CA LYS A 107 -2.94 14.54 -2.38
C LYS A 107 -2.03 13.42 -1.93
N LEU A 108 -0.73 13.66 -1.99
CA LEU A 108 0.25 12.75 -1.45
C LEU A 108 0.14 12.74 0.07
N GLU A 109 -0.03 11.56 0.65
CA GLU A 109 -0.08 11.43 2.11
C GLU A 109 1.30 11.12 2.69
N PHE A 110 1.92 10.03 2.24
CA PHE A 110 3.26 9.65 2.73
C PHE A 110 3.84 8.53 1.87
N VAL A 111 5.09 8.19 2.18
CA VAL A 111 5.77 7.05 1.58
C VAL A 111 5.46 5.82 2.43
N LEU A 112 4.88 4.80 1.81
CA LEU A 112 4.62 3.52 2.49
C LEU A 112 5.91 2.76 2.76
N GLY A 113 6.89 2.91 1.89
CA GLY A 113 8.16 2.23 1.94
C GLY A 113 8.72 2.16 0.53
N TYR A 114 9.71 1.30 0.34
CA TYR A 114 10.34 1.11 -0.97
C TYR A 114 9.99 -0.29 -1.48
N ILE A 115 9.36 -0.34 -2.66
CA ILE A 115 8.85 -1.57 -3.24
C ILE A 115 9.88 -2.16 -4.21
N PHE A 116 9.97 -3.48 -4.26
CA PHE A 116 10.94 -4.18 -5.10
C PHE A 116 10.43 -4.29 -6.54
N LEU A 117 11.34 -4.09 -7.47
CA LEU A 117 11.01 -4.16 -8.89
C LEU A 117 11.21 -5.55 -9.47
#